data_fc12e5b672940325195d6a1630f2138d
#
_entry.id   fc12e5b672940325195d6a1630f2138d
#
_cell.length_a   1.000
_cell.length_b   1.000
_cell.length_c   1.000
_cell.angle_alpha   90.00
_cell.angle_beta   90.00
_cell.angle_gamma   90.00
#
_symmetry.space_group_name_H-M   'P 1'
#
loop_
_entity.id
_entity.type
_entity.pdbx_description
1 polymer ?
#
loop_
_entity_poly.entity_id
_entity_poly.type
_entity_poly.pdbx_seq_one_letter_code
_entity_poly.pdbx_strand_id
1 'polypeptide(L)'
;MGKPRRMMNRLRMGALPPRYSFVLNPHVRERFTKCPSCAASTRIRKLPLVVHVEHPGGPRLVLLNKTCRLCLMCETLIVDRVELENVIIAAGLSATVKPPDYVVLGTIDRRTWRRGLGDHASLLDIREHMADFKKYLKVDVVPAHGERSSRSAG
;
A
#
# COMPACT_ATOMS: atom_id res chain seq x y z
N MET A 1 -28.29 0.74 4.48
CA MET A 1 -27.88 0.78 4.60
C MET A 1 -26.67 0.98 4.44
N GLY A 2 -26.16 1.81 4.35
CA GLY A 2 -24.91 2.16 4.30
C GLY A 2 -24.15 1.11 3.86
N LYS A 3 -24.72 0.39 3.27
CA LYS A 3 -24.19 -0.69 2.95
C LYS A 3 -22.86 -0.68 2.45
N PRO A 4 -22.40 0.12 1.54
CA PRO A 4 -21.05 0.02 1.04
C PRO A 4 -20.04 0.21 2.13
N ARG A 5 -20.27 1.14 2.98
CA ARG A 5 -19.38 1.33 4.02
C ARG A 5 -19.31 0.20 4.92
N ARG A 6 -20.40 -0.40 5.19
CA ARG A 6 -20.42 -1.50 6.01
C ARG A 6 -19.67 -2.60 5.44
N MET A 7 -19.73 -2.82 4.16
CA MET A 7 -19.03 -3.88 3.57
C MET A 7 -17.56 -3.67 3.71
N MET A 8 -17.09 -2.47 3.55
CA MET A 8 -15.67 -2.23 3.70
C MET A 8 -15.22 -2.54 5.10
N ASN A 9 -16.02 -2.20 6.08
CA ASN A 9 -15.65 -2.53 7.43
C ASN A 9 -15.55 -4.01 7.64
N ARG A 10 -16.41 -4.76 6.99
CA ARG A 10 -16.34 -6.18 7.16
C ARG A 10 -15.14 -6.78 6.54
N LEU A 11 -14.48 -6.07 5.62
CA LEU A 11 -13.32 -6.59 4.97
C LEU A 11 -12.06 -6.40 5.80
N ARG A 12 -12.19 -5.81 6.97
CA ARG A 12 -11.02 -5.71 7.83
C ARG A 12 -10.52 -7.09 8.18
N MET A 13 -9.24 -7.27 8.01
CA MET A 13 -8.64 -8.56 8.22
C MET A 13 -7.80 -8.62 9.48
N GLY A 14 -7.07 -7.56 9.78
CA GLY A 14 -6.13 -7.56 10.88
C GLY A 14 -6.76 -7.42 12.24
N ALA A 15 -6.15 -8.02 13.23
CA ALA A 15 -6.63 -7.93 14.60
C ALA A 15 -6.23 -6.63 15.27
N LEU A 16 -5.21 -5.97 14.76
CA LEU A 16 -4.77 -4.71 15.35
C LEU A 16 -5.63 -3.56 14.85
N PRO A 17 -5.69 -2.46 15.58
CA PRO A 17 -6.43 -1.31 15.10
C PRO A 17 -5.90 -0.84 13.75
N PRO A 18 -6.77 -0.38 12.87
CA PRO A 18 -6.33 0.10 11.57
C PRO A 18 -5.32 1.23 11.70
N ARG A 19 -4.40 1.29 10.78
CA ARG A 19 -3.36 2.29 10.82
C ARG A 19 -2.99 2.72 9.42
N TYR A 20 -2.60 3.95 9.25
CA TYR A 20 -2.19 4.58 8.01
C TYR A 20 -3.30 4.70 6.99
N SER A 21 -3.29 5.81 6.30
CA SER A 21 -4.01 5.96 5.05
C SER A 21 -3.06 5.52 3.95
N PHE A 22 -3.55 4.86 2.94
CA PHE A 22 -2.71 4.25 1.92
C PHE A 22 -2.89 4.94 0.57
N VAL A 23 -1.78 5.23 -0.10
CA VAL A 23 -1.78 5.78 -1.44
C VAL A 23 -0.96 4.85 -2.32
N LEU A 24 -1.57 4.35 -3.37
CA LEU A 24 -0.84 3.59 -4.38
C LEU A 24 -0.53 4.59 -5.50
N ASN A 25 0.72 5.01 -5.56
CA ASN A 25 1.12 6.08 -6.46
C ASN A 25 1.34 5.56 -7.87
N PRO A 26 0.50 5.95 -8.82
CA PRO A 26 0.66 5.49 -10.21
C PRO A 26 1.56 6.40 -11.04
N HIS A 27 2.04 7.48 -10.47
CA HIS A 27 2.78 8.50 -11.22
C HIS A 27 4.27 8.26 -11.08
N VAL A 28 4.85 7.65 -12.08
CA VAL A 28 6.23 7.21 -12.04
C VAL A 28 7.22 8.30 -11.67
N ARG A 29 6.97 9.51 -12.14
CA ARG A 29 7.92 10.58 -11.88
C ARG A 29 7.67 11.36 -10.63
N GLU A 30 6.60 11.05 -9.91
CA GLU A 30 6.28 11.77 -8.70
C GLU A 30 6.75 10.98 -7.49
N ARG A 31 7.67 11.53 -6.73
CA ARG A 31 8.20 10.82 -5.58
C ARG A 31 7.48 11.12 -4.30
N PHE A 32 6.67 12.15 -4.28
CA PHE A 32 5.96 12.56 -3.07
C PHE A 32 6.89 12.76 -1.88
N THR A 33 7.93 13.56 -2.08
CA THR A 33 8.77 13.95 -0.97
C THR A 33 7.97 14.83 0.00
N LYS A 34 6.86 15.39 -0.49
CA LYS A 34 5.90 16.08 0.34
C LYS A 34 4.61 15.27 0.32
N CYS A 35 3.96 15.17 1.45
CA CYS A 35 2.74 14.39 1.56
C CYS A 35 1.62 15.00 0.73
N PRO A 36 0.95 14.22 -0.09
CA PRO A 36 -0.14 14.75 -0.90
C PRO A 36 -1.35 15.16 -0.06
N SER A 37 -1.44 14.72 1.17
CA SER A 37 -2.57 15.06 2.01
C SER A 37 -2.33 16.29 2.87
N CYS A 38 -1.15 16.43 3.45
CA CYS A 38 -0.91 17.51 4.38
C CYS A 38 0.32 18.35 4.06
N ALA A 39 1.03 18.02 2.98
CA ALA A 39 2.20 18.77 2.52
C ALA A 39 3.42 18.68 3.43
N ALA A 40 3.38 17.90 4.48
CA ALA A 40 4.55 17.71 5.32
C ALA A 40 5.57 16.85 4.59
N SER A 41 6.82 16.92 4.99
CA SER A 41 7.86 16.10 4.39
C SER A 41 7.63 14.64 4.72
N THR A 42 7.87 13.78 3.74
CA THR A 42 7.74 12.35 3.97
C THR A 42 9.12 11.74 4.21
N ARG A 43 9.13 10.54 4.76
CA ARG A 43 10.37 9.82 5.01
C ARG A 43 10.31 8.48 4.33
N ILE A 44 11.48 7.95 3.99
CA ILE A 44 11.57 6.62 3.41
C ILE A 44 11.53 5.63 4.55
N ARG A 45 10.65 4.62 4.43
CA ARG A 45 10.52 3.58 5.41
C ARG A 45 10.30 2.25 4.71
N LYS A 46 10.83 1.21 5.29
CA LYS A 46 10.61 -0.13 4.76
C LYS A 46 9.62 -0.82 5.67
N LEU A 47 8.52 -1.25 5.13
CA LEU A 47 7.46 -1.87 5.91
C LEU A 47 6.97 -3.14 5.25
N PRO A 48 6.65 -4.15 6.05
CA PRO A 48 6.01 -5.35 5.50
C PRO A 48 4.58 -5.02 5.14
N LEU A 49 4.24 -5.24 3.89
CA LEU A 49 2.89 -5.01 3.39
C LEU A 49 2.18 -6.35 3.23
N VAL A 50 0.92 -6.39 3.59
CA VAL A 50 0.09 -7.57 3.38
C VAL A 50 -0.66 -7.36 2.09
N VAL A 51 -0.43 -8.21 1.11
CA VAL A 51 -1.00 -8.03 -0.22
C VAL A 51 -1.79 -9.27 -0.59
N HIS A 52 -3.00 -9.05 -1.07
CA HIS A 52 -3.83 -10.12 -1.60
C HIS A 52 -3.66 -10.11 -3.11
N VAL A 53 -3.23 -11.21 -3.69
CA VAL A 53 -2.96 -11.30 -5.11
C VAL A 53 -3.83 -12.37 -5.72
N GLU A 54 -4.50 -12.05 -6.83
CA GLU A 54 -5.23 -13.04 -7.59
C GLU A 54 -4.23 -13.88 -8.35
N HIS A 55 -4.38 -15.17 -8.28
CA HIS A 55 -3.44 -16.08 -8.89
C HIS A 55 -4.22 -17.18 -9.57
N PRO A 56 -3.75 -17.71 -10.69
CA PRO A 56 -4.49 -18.76 -11.39
C PRO A 56 -4.81 -19.96 -10.52
N GLY A 57 -3.96 -20.24 -9.55
CA GLY A 57 -4.24 -21.35 -8.64
C GLY A 57 -5.10 -20.96 -7.46
N GLY A 58 -5.64 -19.77 -7.46
CA GLY A 58 -6.44 -19.25 -6.37
C GLY A 58 -5.80 -18.05 -5.71
N PRO A 59 -6.57 -17.26 -4.97
CA PRO A 59 -6.02 -16.07 -4.36
C PRO A 59 -4.94 -16.39 -3.35
N ARG A 60 -3.97 -15.51 -3.24
CA ARG A 60 -2.87 -15.68 -2.31
C ARG A 60 -2.70 -14.44 -1.47
N LEU A 61 -2.34 -14.66 -0.21
CA LEU A 61 -2.04 -13.58 0.70
C LEU A 61 -0.55 -13.64 0.94
N VAL A 62 0.15 -12.56 0.64
CA VAL A 62 1.60 -12.54 0.76
C VAL A 62 2.07 -11.34 1.54
N LEU A 63 3.27 -11.46 2.10
CA LEU A 63 3.91 -10.36 2.81
C LEU A 63 5.09 -9.89 1.99
N LEU A 64 5.13 -8.62 1.70
CA LEU A 64 6.20 -8.04 0.92
C LEU A 64 6.82 -6.89 1.71
N ASN A 65 8.11 -7.01 2.00
CA ASN A 65 8.82 -5.96 2.73
C ASN A 65 9.23 -4.89 1.73
N LYS A 66 8.51 -3.80 1.72
CA LYS A 66 8.63 -2.81 0.65
C LYS A 66 9.08 -1.46 1.15
N THR A 67 9.96 -0.83 0.39
CA THR A 67 10.37 0.53 0.68
C THR A 67 9.25 1.48 0.26
N CYS A 68 8.85 2.34 1.16
CA CYS A 68 7.72 3.23 0.96
C CYS A 68 8.08 4.62 1.43
N ARG A 69 7.19 5.56 1.19
CA ARG A 69 7.31 6.87 1.78
C ARG A 69 6.21 7.02 2.82
N LEU A 70 6.56 7.59 3.96
CA LEU A 70 5.61 7.71 5.05
C LEU A 70 5.57 9.13 5.55
N CYS A 71 4.38 9.69 5.67
CA CYS A 71 4.18 10.95 6.32
C CYS A 71 3.88 10.69 7.79
N LEU A 72 4.76 11.15 8.66
CA LEU A 72 4.54 10.92 10.08
C LEU A 72 3.52 11.86 10.68
N MET A 73 3.22 12.97 9.99
CA MET A 73 2.26 13.92 10.53
C MET A 73 0.84 13.42 10.41
N CYS A 74 0.46 12.90 9.26
CA CYS A 74 -0.90 12.42 9.08
C CYS A 74 -0.97 10.91 8.85
N GLU A 75 0.16 10.24 8.99
CA GLU A 75 0.23 8.79 8.83
C GLU A 75 -0.30 8.31 7.49
N THR A 76 0.20 8.90 6.44
CA THR A 76 -0.13 8.46 5.07
C THR A 76 1.06 7.68 4.53
N LEU A 77 0.80 6.47 4.07
CA LEU A 77 1.81 5.60 3.51
C LEU A 77 1.66 5.60 2.00
N ILE A 78 2.74 5.88 1.29
CA ILE A 78 2.72 6.01 -0.15
C ILE A 78 3.62 4.96 -0.76
N VAL A 79 3.07 4.15 -1.64
CA VAL A 79 3.80 3.07 -2.28
C VAL A 79 3.77 3.30 -3.78
N ASP A 80 4.94 3.18 -4.42
CA ASP A 80 5.04 3.32 -5.86
C ASP A 80 4.41 2.10 -6.51
N ARG A 81 3.43 2.32 -7.38
CA ARG A 81 2.70 1.22 -7.97
C ARG A 81 3.57 0.33 -8.85
N VAL A 82 4.39 0.94 -9.70
CA VAL A 82 5.20 0.16 -10.63
C VAL A 82 6.21 -0.67 -9.86
N GLU A 83 6.84 -0.09 -8.85
CA GLU A 83 7.79 -0.84 -8.05
C GLU A 83 7.13 -2.00 -7.33
N LEU A 84 5.95 -1.78 -6.79
CA LEU A 84 5.25 -2.84 -6.09
C LEU A 84 4.88 -3.96 -7.04
N GLU A 85 4.37 -3.61 -8.21
CA GLU A 85 3.98 -4.63 -9.19
C GLU A 85 5.20 -5.44 -9.64
N ASN A 86 6.34 -4.78 -9.79
CA ASN A 86 7.55 -5.49 -10.16
C ASN A 86 7.97 -6.47 -9.07
N VAL A 87 7.78 -6.12 -7.81
CA VAL A 87 8.11 -7.02 -6.71
C VAL A 87 7.18 -8.22 -6.73
N ILE A 88 5.89 -8.00 -7.00
CA ILE A 88 4.93 -9.10 -7.06
C ILE A 88 5.30 -10.06 -8.19
N ILE A 89 5.66 -9.51 -9.35
CA ILE A 89 6.05 -10.33 -10.48
C ILE A 89 7.33 -11.09 -10.18
N ALA A 90 8.31 -10.43 -9.59
CA ALA A 90 9.59 -11.06 -9.28
C ALA A 90 9.44 -12.16 -8.25
N ALA A 91 8.42 -12.08 -7.41
CA ALA A 91 8.17 -13.13 -6.44
C ALA A 91 7.47 -14.33 -7.06
N GLY A 92 7.22 -14.29 -8.36
CA GLY A 92 6.61 -15.43 -9.04
C GLY A 92 5.13 -15.56 -8.80
N LEU A 93 4.49 -14.52 -8.32
CA LEU A 93 3.08 -14.60 -8.00
C LEU A 93 2.20 -14.40 -9.22
N SER A 94 2.71 -13.73 -10.23
CA SER A 94 2.00 -13.54 -11.48
C SER A 94 2.99 -13.08 -12.52
N ALA A 95 2.75 -13.40 -13.77
CA ALA A 95 3.61 -12.94 -14.86
C ALA A 95 3.37 -11.47 -15.15
N THR A 96 2.14 -11.04 -14.98
CA THR A 96 1.79 -9.64 -15.12
C THR A 96 0.75 -9.37 -14.06
N VAL A 97 0.80 -8.19 -13.49
CA VAL A 97 -0.15 -7.87 -12.45
C VAL A 97 -0.46 -6.38 -12.51
N LYS A 98 -1.69 -6.05 -12.26
CA LYS A 98 -2.15 -4.67 -12.22
C LYS A 98 -3.39 -4.62 -11.36
N PRO A 99 -3.76 -3.48 -10.80
CA PRO A 99 -5.03 -3.42 -10.10
C PRO A 99 -6.16 -3.68 -11.10
N PRO A 100 -7.18 -4.45 -10.76
CA PRO A 100 -7.50 -4.93 -9.42
C PRO A 100 -7.01 -6.34 -9.12
N ASP A 101 -6.01 -6.82 -9.84
CA ASP A 101 -5.52 -8.18 -9.60
C ASP A 101 -4.88 -8.33 -8.22
N TYR A 102 -4.62 -7.26 -7.56
CA TYR A 102 -4.07 -7.31 -6.20
C TYR A 102 -4.62 -6.14 -5.38
N VAL A 103 -4.60 -6.31 -4.09
CA VAL A 103 -5.01 -5.26 -3.16
C VAL A 103 -4.03 -5.27 -2.00
N VAL A 104 -3.53 -4.10 -1.62
CA VAL A 104 -2.66 -3.98 -0.46
C VAL A 104 -3.57 -3.76 0.74
N LEU A 105 -3.57 -4.68 1.67
CA LEU A 105 -4.55 -4.68 2.74
C LEU A 105 -4.11 -3.96 4.00
N GLY A 106 -2.83 -3.99 4.31
CA GLY A 106 -2.36 -3.38 5.54
C GLY A 106 -0.89 -3.65 5.77
N THR A 107 -0.45 -3.49 7.00
CA THR A 107 0.96 -3.64 7.35
C THR A 107 1.11 -4.53 8.57
N ILE A 108 2.32 -5.05 8.73
CA ILE A 108 2.71 -5.79 9.92
C ILE A 108 3.91 -5.09 10.50
N ASP A 109 4.00 -5.06 11.82
CA ASP A 109 5.10 -4.43 12.50
C ASP A 109 6.42 -5.06 12.09
N ARG A 110 7.43 -4.22 11.80
CA ARG A 110 8.72 -4.72 11.36
C ARG A 110 9.38 -5.65 12.36
N ARG A 111 9.20 -5.38 13.62
CA ARG A 111 9.79 -6.23 14.63
C ARG A 111 9.22 -7.63 14.56
N THR A 112 7.90 -7.71 14.38
CA THR A 112 7.24 -9.00 14.24
C THR A 112 7.73 -9.71 12.99
N TRP A 113 7.88 -8.96 11.90
CA TRP A 113 8.39 -9.50 10.66
C TRP A 113 9.77 -10.11 10.86
N ARG A 114 10.65 -9.38 11.55
CA ARG A 114 12.00 -9.87 11.77
C ARG A 114 12.07 -11.10 12.63
N ARG A 115 11.06 -11.33 13.47
CA ARG A 115 11.06 -12.49 14.33
C ARG A 115 10.65 -13.76 13.61
N GLY A 116 10.55 -13.70 12.30
CA GLY A 116 10.31 -14.91 11.56
C GLY A 116 8.93 -15.09 11.01
N LEU A 117 8.12 -14.04 11.03
CA LEU A 117 6.80 -14.15 10.46
C LEU A 117 6.86 -14.25 8.95
N GLY A 118 7.91 -13.76 8.34
CA GLY A 118 7.96 -13.52 6.91
C GLY A 118 7.63 -14.66 5.99
N ASP A 119 8.43 -15.69 5.97
CA ASP A 119 8.30 -16.70 4.92
C ASP A 119 7.26 -17.77 5.16
N HIS A 120 7.01 -18.09 6.39
CA HIS A 120 6.12 -19.20 6.68
C HIS A 120 4.94 -18.81 7.53
N ALA A 121 4.53 -17.56 7.40
CA ALA A 121 3.43 -17.07 8.20
C ALA A 121 2.13 -17.71 7.76
N SER A 122 1.38 -18.22 8.69
CA SER A 122 0.06 -18.73 8.40
C SER A 122 -0.90 -17.55 8.30
N LEU A 123 -2.07 -17.80 7.75
CA LEU A 123 -3.08 -16.76 7.67
C LEU A 123 -3.42 -16.23 9.06
N LEU A 124 -3.48 -17.10 10.04
CA LEU A 124 -3.80 -16.69 11.39
C LEU A 124 -2.71 -15.79 11.95
N ASP A 125 -1.44 -16.14 11.72
CA ASP A 125 -0.35 -15.31 12.18
C ASP A 125 -0.40 -13.93 11.56
N ILE A 126 -0.69 -13.87 10.27
CA ILE A 126 -0.77 -12.59 9.59
C ILE A 126 -1.88 -11.76 10.22
N ARG A 127 -3.03 -12.35 10.43
CA ARG A 127 -4.16 -11.59 10.98
C ARG A 127 -3.88 -11.07 12.38
N GLU A 128 -3.22 -11.86 13.19
CA GLU A 128 -2.95 -11.45 14.57
C GLU A 128 -2.03 -10.25 14.67
N HIS A 129 -1.16 -10.06 13.70
CA HIS A 129 -0.16 -9.00 13.78
C HIS A 129 -0.34 -7.90 12.76
N MET A 130 -1.48 -7.89 12.10
CA MET A 130 -1.72 -6.98 11.01
C MET A 130 -2.64 -5.84 11.40
N ALA A 131 -2.32 -4.66 10.88
CA ALA A 131 -3.20 -3.51 10.96
C ALA A 131 -3.66 -3.18 9.56
N ASP A 132 -4.96 -3.17 9.33
CA ASP A 132 -5.50 -2.78 8.04
C ASP A 132 -5.26 -1.29 7.83
N PHE A 133 -5.30 -0.85 6.60
CA PHE A 133 -5.26 0.58 6.32
C PHE A 133 -6.59 1.21 6.70
N LYS A 134 -6.52 2.45 7.16
CA LYS A 134 -7.74 3.17 7.53
C LYS A 134 -8.53 3.58 6.31
N LYS A 135 -7.85 4.03 5.28
CA LYS A 135 -8.48 4.43 4.04
C LYS A 135 -7.53 4.31 2.89
N TYR A 136 -8.08 4.27 1.70
CA TYR A 136 -7.32 4.25 0.47
C TYR A 136 -7.56 5.57 -0.22
N LEU A 137 -6.49 6.32 -0.44
CA LEU A 137 -6.58 7.64 -1.03
C LEU A 137 -6.13 7.59 -2.47
N LYS A 138 -6.81 8.31 -3.32
CA LYS A 138 -6.36 8.46 -4.68
C LYS A 138 -5.72 9.81 -4.80
N VAL A 139 -4.62 9.87 -5.52
CA VAL A 139 -3.93 11.11 -5.68
C VAL A 139 -3.93 11.47 -7.15
N ASP A 140 -4.51 12.59 -7.45
CA ASP A 140 -4.49 13.09 -8.80
C ASP A 140 -3.34 14.05 -8.85
N VAL A 141 -2.23 13.60 -9.34
CA VAL A 141 -1.12 14.43 -9.38
C VAL A 141 -1.23 15.44 -10.44
N VAL A 142 -1.11 16.60 -10.02
CA VAL A 142 -1.07 17.61 -10.95
C VAL A 142 0.32 17.71 -11.38
N PRO A 143 0.59 17.59 -12.56
CA PRO A 143 1.93 17.66 -13.02
C PRO A 143 2.37 19.07 -12.92
N ALA A 144 2.27 19.54 -11.81
CA ALA A 144 2.65 20.86 -11.61
C ALA A 144 3.95 21.12 -12.12
N HIS A 145 4.83 20.27 -11.89
CA HIS A 145 6.04 20.58 -12.41
C HIS A 145 5.95 20.37 -13.83
N GLY A 146 5.26 19.70 -14.22
CA GLY A 146 5.27 19.52 -15.55
C GLY A 146 4.37 20.39 -16.11
N GLU A 147 3.52 20.40 -15.75
CA GLU A 147 2.70 20.92 -16.39
C GLU A 147 2.56 22.14 -16.11
N ARG A 148 2.86 22.50 -15.17
CA ARG A 148 2.71 23.65 -14.87
C ARG A 148 3.05 24.45 -15.83
N SER A 149 3.74 24.04 -16.32
CA SER A 149 4.22 24.81 -17.21
C SER A 149 3.22 24.98 -18.19
N SER A 150 2.53 24.20 -18.31
CA SER A 150 1.67 24.32 -19.29
C SER A 150 0.69 25.22 -18.97
N ARG A 151 0.45 25.43 -18.04
CA ARG A 151 -0.41 26.10 -17.77
C ARG A 151 -0.15 27.32 -17.82
N SER A 152 0.50 27.56 -17.89
CA SER A 152 0.68 28.57 -17.94
C SER A 152 0.78 28.98 -18.84
N ALA A 153 0.60 28.66 -19.19
CA ALA A 153 0.66 28.93 -19.79
C ALA A 153 0.50 29.00 -19.90
N GLY A 154 0.33 28.77 -19.49
CA GLY A 154 0.24 28.77 -19.45
C GLY A 154 0.29 28.50 -19.44
#